data_9d65ef86a6f1fb6e45b3da9a9540040c
#
_entry.id   9d65ef86a6f1fb6e45b3da9a9540040c
#
_cell.length_a   1.000
_cell.length_b   1.000
_cell.length_c   1.000
_cell.angle_alpha   90.00
_cell.angle_beta   90.00
_cell.angle_gamma   90.00
#
_symmetry.space_group_name_H-M   'P 1'
#
loop_
_entity.id
_entity.type
_entity.pdbx_description
1 polymer ?
#
loop_
_entity_poly.entity_id
_entity_poly.type
_entity_poly.pdbx_seq_one_letter_code
_entity_poly.pdbx_strand_id
1 'polypeptide(L)'
;MSGKKIAITLFKYFPYGGLQKDFLGIAEELYKRNYILKVFTRSWSGEIPAWLDVMEIGENGLTNASKDRKFVDEVFEGINKFNPEIVFGFNKMPGLDLYFAADTCFAKHSINKHFLQRFTKRFKQSIEFETEVFSNKSLTKILLLNNRQKDEFKDIYQTSEERMQIIPPGINRDWLDSMSIDIYEELQIPPNDKILLFVGSDFFRKGLDRAIFCLLYTSPSPRDKRQSRMPSSA
;
A
#
# COMPACT_ATOMS: atom_id res chain seq x y z
N MET A 1 -1.08 -34.45 6.88
CA MET A 1 -0.84 -33.85 5.55
C MET A 1 0.09 -32.68 5.76
N SER A 2 1.25 -32.64 5.09
CA SER A 2 2.16 -31.48 5.18
C SER A 2 1.45 -30.29 4.54
N GLY A 3 1.30 -29.19 5.27
CA GLY A 3 0.69 -27.97 4.74
C GLY A 3 1.52 -27.42 3.58
N LYS A 4 0.84 -26.82 2.59
CA LYS A 4 1.52 -26.15 1.48
C LYS A 4 2.32 -24.96 1.97
N LYS A 5 3.52 -24.79 1.44
CA LYS A 5 4.45 -23.72 1.84
C LYS A 5 4.26 -22.49 0.97
N ILE A 6 4.14 -21.33 1.61
CA ILE A 6 4.08 -20.03 0.93
C ILE A 6 5.19 -19.13 1.49
N ALA A 7 6.05 -18.63 0.63
CA ALA A 7 6.98 -17.55 0.95
C ALA A 7 6.27 -16.22 0.71
N ILE A 8 6.30 -15.33 1.68
CA ILE A 8 5.73 -13.98 1.56
C ILE A 8 6.87 -12.97 1.60
N THR A 9 6.85 -12.00 0.69
CA THR A 9 7.86 -10.94 0.63
C THR A 9 7.23 -9.58 0.90
N LEU A 10 7.78 -8.85 1.87
CA LEU A 10 7.35 -7.51 2.25
C LEU A 10 8.58 -6.68 2.60
N PHE A 11 8.78 -5.50 1.97
CA PHE A 11 9.98 -4.70 2.26
C PHE A 11 10.06 -4.24 3.71
N LYS A 12 8.95 -3.75 4.28
CA LYS A 12 8.92 -3.26 5.66
C LYS A 12 7.57 -3.54 6.29
N TYR A 13 7.60 -4.03 7.51
CA TYR A 13 6.40 -4.13 8.34
C TYR A 13 6.42 -3.07 9.45
N PHE A 14 5.27 -2.40 9.64
CA PHE A 14 4.95 -1.53 10.76
C PHE A 14 3.44 -1.51 10.98
N PRO A 15 2.95 -1.41 12.23
CA PRO A 15 1.54 -1.71 12.55
C PRO A 15 0.51 -0.74 11.98
N TYR A 16 0.91 0.44 11.50
CA TYR A 16 -0.03 1.50 11.08
C TYR A 16 -0.20 1.64 9.57
N GLY A 17 0.43 0.81 8.77
CA GLY A 17 0.34 0.87 7.31
C GLY A 17 -0.86 0.12 6.75
N GLY A 18 -1.52 0.66 5.72
CA GLY A 18 -2.62 -0.02 5.03
C GLY A 18 -2.19 -1.35 4.42
N LEU A 19 -1.10 -1.34 3.63
CA LEU A 19 -0.52 -2.55 3.03
C LEU A 19 -0.14 -3.59 4.08
N GLN A 20 0.41 -3.16 5.23
CA GLN A 20 0.83 -4.03 6.32
C GLN A 20 -0.37 -4.69 7.02
N LYS A 21 -1.49 -3.97 7.15
CA LYS A 21 -2.75 -4.52 7.66
C LYS A 21 -3.32 -5.55 6.70
N ASP A 22 -3.36 -5.25 5.40
CA ASP A 22 -3.81 -6.20 4.38
C ASP A 22 -2.93 -7.45 4.37
N PHE A 23 -1.60 -7.28 4.42
CA PHE A 23 -0.64 -8.38 4.52
C PHE A 23 -0.93 -9.27 5.74
N LEU A 24 -1.05 -8.68 6.93
CA LEU A 24 -1.24 -9.45 8.16
C LEU A 24 -2.57 -10.20 8.14
N GLY A 25 -3.65 -9.56 7.69
CA GLY A 25 -4.97 -10.20 7.56
C GLY A 25 -4.96 -11.36 6.56
N ILE A 26 -4.29 -11.20 5.41
CA ILE A 26 -4.15 -12.28 4.43
C ILE A 26 -3.29 -13.42 4.98
N ALA A 27 -2.18 -13.12 5.65
CA ALA A 27 -1.31 -14.13 6.25
C ALA A 27 -2.04 -14.92 7.34
N GLU A 28 -2.83 -14.27 8.19
CA GLU A 28 -3.65 -14.91 9.21
C GLU A 28 -4.68 -15.87 8.60
N GLU A 29 -5.37 -15.46 7.55
CA GLU A 29 -6.34 -16.30 6.85
C GLU A 29 -5.68 -17.51 6.14
N LEU A 30 -4.48 -17.35 5.61
CA LEU A 30 -3.70 -18.45 5.06
C LEU A 30 -3.27 -19.42 6.16
N TYR A 31 -2.82 -18.91 7.31
CA TYR A 31 -2.45 -19.74 8.46
C TYR A 31 -3.65 -20.54 8.99
N LYS A 32 -4.83 -19.93 9.16
CA LYS A 32 -6.08 -20.63 9.55
C LYS A 32 -6.46 -21.76 8.59
N ARG A 33 -6.03 -21.67 7.33
CA ARG A 33 -6.21 -22.72 6.30
C ARG A 33 -5.08 -23.73 6.23
N ASN A 34 -4.22 -23.77 7.27
CA ASN A 34 -3.10 -24.69 7.41
C ASN A 34 -1.99 -24.54 6.36
N TYR A 35 -1.79 -23.35 5.79
CA TYR A 35 -0.59 -23.07 5.02
C TYR A 35 0.60 -22.82 5.96
N ILE A 36 1.79 -23.27 5.54
CA ILE A 36 3.06 -23.02 6.23
C ILE A 36 3.64 -21.73 5.63
N LEU A 37 3.71 -20.66 6.44
CA LEU A 37 4.13 -19.34 5.98
C LEU A 37 5.54 -19.03 6.45
N LYS A 38 6.34 -18.43 5.56
CA LYS A 38 7.59 -17.78 5.90
C LYS A 38 7.65 -16.40 5.26
N VAL A 39 7.85 -15.38 6.09
CA VAL A 39 7.92 -13.98 5.65
C VAL A 39 9.36 -13.53 5.55
N PHE A 40 9.72 -12.96 4.41
CA PHE A 40 11.00 -12.31 4.17
C PHE A 40 10.80 -10.81 4.15
N THR A 41 11.47 -10.11 5.07
CA THR A 41 11.34 -8.64 5.21
C THR A 41 12.70 -7.99 5.45
N ARG A 42 12.86 -6.72 5.10
CA ARG A 42 14.06 -5.96 5.46
C ARG A 42 14.04 -5.51 6.91
N SER A 43 12.87 -5.17 7.42
CA SER A 43 12.69 -4.75 8.80
C SER A 43 11.26 -5.00 9.27
N TRP A 44 11.15 -5.37 10.53
CA TRP A 44 9.88 -5.57 11.20
C TRP A 44 9.80 -4.67 12.43
N SER A 45 8.71 -3.94 12.57
CA SER A 45 8.46 -3.08 13.73
C SER A 45 7.16 -3.52 14.40
N GLY A 46 7.24 -3.75 15.71
CA GLY A 46 6.12 -4.28 16.50
C GLY A 46 6.27 -5.75 16.81
N GLU A 47 5.27 -6.32 17.46
CA GLU A 47 5.25 -7.74 17.87
C GLU A 47 5.08 -8.66 16.67
N ILE A 48 5.86 -9.74 16.62
CA ILE A 48 5.72 -10.80 15.63
C ILE A 48 4.71 -11.81 16.18
N PRO A 49 3.60 -12.09 15.47
CA PRO A 49 2.66 -13.11 15.90
C PRO A 49 3.33 -14.49 16.06
N ALA A 50 3.06 -15.21 17.13
CA ALA A 50 3.71 -16.49 17.44
C ALA A 50 3.52 -17.58 16.36
N TRP A 51 2.50 -17.43 15.50
CA TRP A 51 2.23 -18.34 14.39
C TRP A 51 2.96 -18.00 13.09
N LEU A 52 3.69 -16.87 13.02
CA LEU A 52 4.31 -16.37 11.80
C LEU A 52 5.84 -16.49 11.88
N ASP A 53 6.43 -17.25 10.96
CA ASP A 53 7.89 -17.33 10.81
C ASP A 53 8.39 -16.14 9.99
N VAL A 54 9.09 -15.20 10.64
CA VAL A 54 9.61 -13.98 10.02
C VAL A 54 11.12 -14.02 9.96
N MET A 55 11.67 -13.85 8.77
CA MET A 55 13.09 -13.71 8.52
C MET A 55 13.41 -12.25 8.14
N GLU A 56 14.06 -11.54 9.04
CA GLU A 56 14.58 -10.20 8.76
C GLU A 56 15.95 -10.30 8.08
N ILE A 57 16.02 -9.77 6.86
CA ILE A 57 17.23 -9.76 6.03
C ILE A 57 18.10 -8.54 6.35
N GLY A 58 17.49 -7.48 6.87
CA GLY A 58 18.17 -6.24 7.19
C GLY A 58 18.23 -5.24 6.04
N GLU A 59 18.75 -4.06 6.34
CA GLU A 59 18.85 -2.94 5.40
C GLU A 59 20.29 -2.71 4.91
N ASN A 60 20.89 -3.70 4.29
CA ASN A 60 22.26 -3.63 3.79
C ASN A 60 22.36 -2.82 2.49
N GLY A 61 22.96 -1.64 2.52
CA GLY A 61 23.19 -0.81 1.33
C GLY A 61 23.16 0.70 1.65
N LEU A 62 23.89 1.47 0.85
CA LEU A 62 24.00 2.93 1.03
C LEU A 62 22.79 3.70 0.46
N THR A 63 22.11 3.13 -0.49
CA THR A 63 20.92 3.74 -1.15
C THR A 63 19.72 2.81 -1.09
N ASN A 64 18.51 3.35 -1.17
CA ASN A 64 17.31 2.51 -1.21
C ASN A 64 17.35 1.50 -2.38
N ALA A 65 17.84 1.90 -3.55
CA ALA A 65 18.00 1.01 -4.68
C ALA A 65 18.97 -0.15 -4.41
N SER A 66 20.11 0.11 -3.73
CA SER A 66 21.03 -0.98 -3.36
C SER A 66 20.47 -1.87 -2.26
N LYS A 67 19.70 -1.31 -1.33
CA LYS A 67 18.99 -2.09 -0.30
C LYS A 67 17.96 -3.03 -0.92
N ASP A 68 17.17 -2.53 -1.87
CA ASP A 68 16.14 -3.33 -2.53
C ASP A 68 16.77 -4.46 -3.37
N ARG A 69 17.89 -4.20 -4.06
CA ARG A 69 18.57 -5.24 -4.84
C ARG A 69 19.14 -6.33 -3.94
N LYS A 70 19.88 -5.96 -2.89
CA LYS A 70 20.42 -6.94 -1.94
C LYS A 70 19.33 -7.75 -1.26
N PHE A 71 18.23 -7.08 -0.90
CA PHE A 71 17.07 -7.78 -0.36
C PHE A 71 16.57 -8.86 -1.32
N VAL A 72 16.42 -8.55 -2.61
CA VAL A 72 15.99 -9.52 -3.62
C VAL A 72 16.96 -10.71 -3.68
N ASP A 73 18.29 -10.44 -3.74
CA ASP A 73 19.30 -11.48 -3.82
C ASP A 73 19.25 -12.43 -2.60
N GLU A 74 19.17 -11.87 -1.39
CA GLU A 74 19.10 -12.64 -0.14
C GLU A 74 17.76 -13.39 0.03
N VAL A 75 16.64 -12.78 -0.44
CA VAL A 75 15.33 -13.45 -0.48
C VAL A 75 15.37 -14.68 -1.37
N PHE A 76 16.00 -14.61 -2.54
CA PHE A 76 16.12 -15.78 -3.43
C PHE A 76 16.87 -16.94 -2.77
N GLU A 77 17.94 -16.65 -2.02
CA GLU A 77 18.64 -17.69 -1.24
C GLU A 77 17.72 -18.30 -0.17
N GLY A 78 16.97 -17.48 0.54
CA GLY A 78 16.00 -17.92 1.55
C GLY A 78 14.87 -18.77 0.96
N ILE A 79 14.31 -18.35 -0.18
CA ILE A 79 13.28 -19.08 -0.92
C ILE A 79 13.78 -20.45 -1.35
N ASN A 80 15.00 -20.54 -1.91
CA ASN A 80 15.59 -21.81 -2.31
C ASN A 80 15.73 -22.79 -1.14
N LYS A 81 16.09 -22.30 0.06
CA LYS A 81 16.18 -23.13 1.27
C LYS A 81 14.82 -23.55 1.82
N PHE A 82 13.84 -22.64 1.78
CA PHE A 82 12.49 -22.91 2.28
C PHE A 82 11.68 -23.80 1.33
N ASN A 83 11.97 -23.71 0.02
CA ASN A 83 11.32 -24.45 -1.06
C ASN A 83 9.78 -24.32 -1.01
N PRO A 84 9.22 -23.11 -1.18
CA PRO A 84 7.78 -22.86 -1.18
C PRO A 84 7.14 -23.31 -2.49
N GLU A 85 5.83 -23.58 -2.48
CA GLU A 85 5.03 -23.79 -3.67
C GLU A 85 4.65 -22.48 -4.36
N ILE A 86 4.58 -21.37 -3.59
CA ILE A 86 4.19 -20.05 -4.07
C ILE A 86 5.04 -18.99 -3.39
N VAL A 87 5.51 -18.03 -4.18
CA VAL A 87 6.15 -16.78 -3.73
C VAL A 87 5.16 -15.64 -3.88
N PHE A 88 4.65 -15.13 -2.77
CA PHE A 88 3.65 -14.08 -2.73
C PHE A 88 4.25 -12.74 -2.29
N GLY A 89 4.28 -11.77 -3.18
CA GLY A 89 4.86 -10.45 -2.94
C GLY A 89 3.84 -9.35 -2.62
N PHE A 90 4.18 -8.52 -1.64
CA PHE A 90 3.48 -7.27 -1.31
C PHE A 90 4.24 -6.02 -1.80
N ASN A 91 5.41 -6.21 -2.39
CA ASN A 91 6.17 -5.19 -3.09
C ASN A 91 6.62 -5.73 -4.45
N LYS A 92 6.73 -4.85 -5.44
CA LYS A 92 7.21 -5.23 -6.78
C LYS A 92 8.65 -5.71 -6.70
N MET A 93 8.92 -6.92 -7.14
CA MET A 93 10.26 -7.51 -7.26
C MET A 93 10.23 -8.67 -8.27
N PRO A 94 11.37 -9.10 -8.80
CA PRO A 94 11.45 -10.29 -9.64
C PRO A 94 11.08 -11.57 -8.88
N GLY A 95 10.68 -12.62 -9.60
CA GLY A 95 10.51 -13.97 -9.07
C GLY A 95 9.25 -14.22 -8.23
N LEU A 96 8.21 -13.40 -8.40
CA LEU A 96 6.92 -13.59 -7.74
C LEU A 96 5.99 -14.46 -8.58
N ASP A 97 5.31 -15.41 -7.92
CA ASP A 97 4.18 -16.14 -8.51
C ASP A 97 2.88 -15.35 -8.36
N LEU A 98 2.73 -14.67 -7.23
CA LEU A 98 1.56 -13.86 -6.92
C LEU A 98 2.00 -12.49 -6.39
N TYR A 99 1.33 -11.43 -6.83
CA TYR A 99 1.61 -10.06 -6.39
C TYR A 99 0.34 -9.35 -5.93
N PHE A 100 0.35 -8.76 -4.73
CA PHE A 100 -0.71 -7.88 -4.22
C PHE A 100 -0.39 -6.43 -4.56
N ALA A 101 -1.12 -5.87 -5.52
CA ALA A 101 -0.86 -4.56 -6.11
C ALA A 101 -1.55 -3.44 -5.32
N ALA A 102 -1.04 -3.12 -4.13
CA ALA A 102 -1.51 -1.96 -3.36
C ALA A 102 -1.02 -0.61 -3.93
N ASP A 103 0.09 -0.63 -4.69
CA ASP A 103 0.68 0.56 -5.26
C ASP A 103 0.14 0.88 -6.65
N THR A 104 0.16 2.16 -7.00
CA THR A 104 -0.19 2.64 -8.33
C THR A 104 0.87 2.27 -9.37
N CYS A 105 0.52 2.36 -10.67
CA CYS A 105 1.46 2.17 -11.77
C CYS A 105 2.55 3.25 -11.74
N PHE A 106 3.79 2.85 -11.40
CA PHE A 106 4.92 3.78 -11.29
C PHE A 106 5.28 4.40 -12.62
N ALA A 107 5.28 3.61 -13.70
CA ALA A 107 5.59 4.11 -15.05
C ALA A 107 4.63 5.23 -15.44
N LYS A 108 3.31 5.06 -15.27
CA LYS A 108 2.30 6.06 -15.59
C LYS A 108 2.46 7.34 -14.77
N HIS A 109 2.62 7.21 -13.46
CA HIS A 109 2.76 8.38 -12.57
C HIS A 109 4.12 9.07 -12.67
N SER A 110 5.08 8.43 -13.31
CA SER A 110 6.40 9.01 -13.53
C SER A 110 6.57 9.73 -14.87
N ILE A 111 5.55 9.72 -15.73
CA ILE A 111 5.61 10.42 -17.05
C ILE A 111 5.90 11.90 -16.87
N ASN A 112 5.33 12.53 -15.86
CA ASN A 112 5.48 13.97 -15.57
C ASN A 112 6.68 14.29 -14.67
N LYS A 113 7.51 13.30 -14.30
CA LYS A 113 8.72 13.56 -13.51
C LYS A 113 9.79 14.24 -14.34
N HIS A 114 10.53 15.13 -13.67
CA HIS A 114 11.64 15.85 -14.31
C HIS A 114 12.60 14.88 -15.01
N PHE A 115 13.03 15.21 -16.21
CA PHE A 115 13.87 14.36 -17.06
C PHE A 115 15.10 13.79 -16.33
N LEU A 116 15.79 14.60 -15.52
CA LEU A 116 16.97 14.17 -14.77
C LEU A 116 16.67 13.03 -13.74
N GLN A 117 15.46 12.96 -13.20
CA GLN A 117 15.09 11.90 -12.26
C GLN A 117 15.04 10.52 -12.90
N ARG A 118 14.79 10.45 -14.21
CA ARG A 118 14.72 9.19 -14.98
C ARG A 118 16.07 8.49 -15.09
N PHE A 119 17.18 9.22 -14.92
CA PHE A 119 18.53 8.66 -14.95
C PHE A 119 18.99 8.09 -13.62
N THR A 120 18.25 8.32 -12.54
CA THR A 120 18.62 7.79 -11.22
C THR A 120 18.51 6.28 -11.18
N LYS A 121 19.45 5.63 -10.45
CA LYS A 121 19.43 4.18 -10.22
C LYS A 121 18.08 3.72 -9.62
N ARG A 122 17.52 4.49 -8.69
CA ARG A 122 16.23 4.22 -8.08
C ARG A 122 15.08 4.19 -9.09
N PHE A 123 15.05 5.15 -10.02
CA PHE A 123 14.03 5.19 -11.06
C PHE A 123 14.11 3.96 -11.96
N LYS A 124 15.31 3.67 -12.47
CA LYS A 124 15.54 2.52 -13.35
C LYS A 124 15.13 1.21 -12.69
N GLN A 125 15.50 1.01 -11.43
CA GLN A 125 15.14 -0.18 -10.66
C GLN A 125 13.63 -0.28 -10.42
N SER A 126 12.95 0.84 -10.11
CA SER A 126 11.49 0.84 -9.93
C SER A 126 10.76 0.42 -11.21
N ILE A 127 11.24 0.89 -12.39
CA ILE A 127 10.70 0.46 -13.69
C ILE A 127 11.03 -1.02 -13.95
N GLU A 128 12.26 -1.44 -13.69
CA GLU A 128 12.68 -2.85 -13.83
C GLU A 128 11.78 -3.77 -13.02
N PHE A 129 11.63 -3.53 -11.72
CA PHE A 129 10.81 -4.36 -10.84
C PHE A 129 9.33 -4.36 -11.24
N GLU A 130 8.82 -3.22 -11.70
CA GLU A 130 7.45 -3.15 -12.21
C GLU A 130 7.31 -3.93 -13.52
N THR A 131 8.29 -3.85 -14.42
CA THR A 131 8.31 -4.60 -15.68
C THR A 131 8.37 -6.11 -15.45
N GLU A 132 9.18 -6.58 -14.49
CA GLU A 132 9.27 -8.01 -14.12
C GLU A 132 7.92 -8.59 -13.70
N VAL A 133 7.11 -7.81 -12.99
CA VAL A 133 5.79 -8.25 -12.53
C VAL A 133 4.71 -8.12 -13.64
N PHE A 134 4.70 -6.99 -14.35
CA PHE A 134 3.55 -6.61 -15.17
C PHE A 134 3.75 -6.85 -16.68
N SER A 135 4.96 -7.04 -17.19
CA SER A 135 5.17 -7.25 -18.63
C SER A 135 4.36 -8.44 -19.16
N ASN A 136 4.05 -8.45 -20.44
CA ASN A 136 3.34 -9.53 -21.10
C ASN A 136 4.08 -10.88 -21.07
N LYS A 137 5.39 -10.86 -20.80
CA LYS A 137 6.24 -12.08 -20.66
C LYS A 137 6.22 -12.68 -19.26
N SER A 138 5.77 -11.90 -18.27
CA SER A 138 5.72 -12.37 -16.88
C SER A 138 4.60 -13.38 -16.68
N LEU A 139 4.80 -14.35 -15.80
CA LEU A 139 3.80 -15.33 -15.38
C LEU A 139 3.12 -14.97 -14.05
N THR A 140 3.59 -13.93 -13.38
CA THR A 140 3.06 -13.48 -12.08
C THR A 140 1.56 -13.20 -12.15
N LYS A 141 0.77 -13.83 -11.29
CA LYS A 141 -0.64 -13.48 -11.09
C LYS A 141 -0.74 -12.23 -10.23
N ILE A 142 -1.71 -11.36 -10.52
CA ILE A 142 -1.77 -10.02 -9.94
C ILE A 142 -3.14 -9.80 -9.31
N LEU A 143 -3.15 -9.44 -8.02
CA LEU A 143 -4.32 -9.05 -7.27
C LEU A 143 -4.38 -7.53 -7.21
N LEU A 144 -5.38 -6.93 -7.84
CA LEU A 144 -5.57 -5.48 -7.97
C LEU A 144 -6.70 -5.00 -7.07
N LEU A 145 -6.65 -3.77 -6.60
CA LEU A 145 -7.69 -3.22 -5.73
C LEU A 145 -8.89 -2.64 -6.49
N ASN A 146 -8.71 -2.26 -7.75
CA ASN A 146 -9.76 -1.63 -8.55
C ASN A 146 -9.50 -1.70 -10.07
N ASN A 147 -10.56 -1.43 -10.86
CA ASN A 147 -10.51 -1.46 -12.32
C ASN A 147 -9.54 -0.42 -12.90
N ARG A 148 -9.43 0.76 -12.30
CA ARG A 148 -8.52 1.80 -12.77
C ARG A 148 -7.06 1.33 -12.78
N GLN A 149 -6.62 0.62 -11.73
CA GLN A 149 -5.28 0.01 -11.72
C GLN A 149 -5.13 -1.02 -12.85
N LYS A 150 -6.16 -1.86 -13.07
CA LYS A 150 -6.15 -2.85 -14.14
C LYS A 150 -5.93 -2.19 -15.49
N ASP A 151 -6.68 -1.14 -15.80
CA ASP A 151 -6.57 -0.40 -17.06
C ASP A 151 -5.17 0.24 -17.20
N GLU A 152 -4.65 0.85 -16.13
CA GLU A 152 -3.32 1.48 -16.14
C GLU A 152 -2.19 0.49 -16.46
N PHE A 153 -2.20 -0.71 -15.87
CA PHE A 153 -1.18 -1.72 -16.14
C PHE A 153 -1.36 -2.39 -17.50
N LYS A 154 -2.60 -2.57 -17.95
CA LYS A 154 -2.89 -3.05 -19.30
C LYS A 154 -2.35 -2.09 -20.37
N ASP A 155 -2.62 -0.79 -20.22
CA ASP A 155 -2.20 0.24 -21.18
C ASP A 155 -0.67 0.36 -21.27
N ILE A 156 0.03 0.31 -20.14
CA ILE A 156 1.49 0.55 -20.10
C ILE A 156 2.30 -0.71 -20.42
N TYR A 157 1.91 -1.86 -19.87
CA TYR A 157 2.70 -3.10 -19.94
C TYR A 157 2.08 -4.18 -20.81
N GLN A 158 0.88 -3.93 -21.37
CA GLN A 158 0.11 -4.93 -22.12
C GLN A 158 -0.10 -6.21 -21.31
N THR A 159 -0.30 -6.04 -19.99
CA THR A 159 -0.53 -7.15 -19.06
C THR A 159 -1.78 -7.92 -19.44
N SER A 160 -1.67 -9.26 -19.58
CA SER A 160 -2.80 -10.12 -19.90
C SER A 160 -3.89 -10.06 -18.81
N GLU A 161 -5.14 -9.90 -19.20
CA GLU A 161 -6.28 -9.84 -18.27
C GLU A 161 -6.44 -11.10 -17.42
N GLU A 162 -6.09 -12.26 -17.97
CA GLU A 162 -6.15 -13.56 -17.28
C GLU A 162 -5.23 -13.65 -16.05
N ARG A 163 -4.21 -12.78 -16.01
CA ARG A 163 -3.29 -12.67 -14.88
C ARG A 163 -3.76 -11.69 -13.81
N MET A 164 -4.74 -10.85 -14.12
CA MET A 164 -5.19 -9.75 -13.29
C MET A 164 -6.56 -10.03 -12.68
N GLN A 165 -6.61 -10.17 -11.36
CA GLN A 165 -7.86 -10.34 -10.61
C GLN A 165 -8.08 -9.13 -9.69
N ILE A 166 -9.31 -8.60 -9.67
CA ILE A 166 -9.68 -7.51 -8.78
C ILE A 166 -10.16 -8.09 -7.45
N ILE A 167 -9.51 -7.65 -6.37
CA ILE A 167 -9.89 -7.94 -4.99
C ILE A 167 -10.07 -6.59 -4.30
N PRO A 168 -11.30 -6.11 -4.13
CA PRO A 168 -11.55 -4.85 -3.45
C PRO A 168 -11.11 -4.92 -1.98
N PRO A 169 -10.66 -3.80 -1.39
CA PRO A 169 -10.31 -3.75 0.03
C PRO A 169 -11.46 -4.22 0.91
N GLY A 170 -11.16 -5.11 1.84
CA GLY A 170 -12.10 -5.57 2.85
C GLY A 170 -12.08 -4.70 4.11
N ILE A 171 -13.16 -4.72 4.87
CA ILE A 171 -13.25 -4.13 6.20
C ILE A 171 -13.49 -5.26 7.20
N ASN A 172 -12.67 -5.33 8.25
CA ASN A 172 -12.94 -6.24 9.35
C ASN A 172 -14.12 -5.70 10.16
N ARG A 173 -15.23 -6.45 10.20
CA ARG A 173 -16.46 -6.06 10.90
C ARG A 173 -16.29 -6.02 12.41
N ASP A 174 -15.39 -6.84 12.97
CA ASP A 174 -15.13 -6.88 14.41
C ASP A 174 -14.63 -5.51 14.94
N TRP A 175 -14.09 -4.67 14.07
CA TRP A 175 -13.69 -3.30 14.42
C TRP A 175 -14.86 -2.33 14.55
N LEU A 176 -15.99 -2.64 13.92
CA LEU A 176 -17.19 -1.79 13.99
C LEU A 176 -17.91 -1.97 15.33
N ASP A 177 -17.75 -3.14 15.96
CA ASP A 177 -18.40 -3.48 17.21
C ASP A 177 -17.55 -3.15 18.45
N SER A 178 -16.26 -2.84 18.25
CA SER A 178 -15.33 -2.52 19.34
C SER A 178 -15.21 -1.01 19.54
N MET A 179 -15.84 -0.50 20.58
CA MET A 179 -15.70 0.84 21.16
C MET A 179 -16.50 1.96 20.50
N SER A 180 -17.66 2.26 21.02
CA SER A 180 -18.25 3.59 20.90
C SER A 180 -17.57 4.53 21.91
N ILE A 181 -16.56 5.27 21.49
CA ILE A 181 -16.00 6.38 22.26
C ILE A 181 -16.79 7.63 21.87
N ASP A 182 -17.31 8.38 22.85
CA ASP A 182 -17.87 9.69 22.55
C ASP A 182 -16.71 10.65 22.28
N ILE A 183 -16.44 10.88 20.99
CA ILE A 183 -15.34 11.73 20.54
C ILE A 183 -15.53 13.20 20.92
N TYR A 184 -16.79 13.65 21.11
CA TYR A 184 -17.09 15.00 21.56
C TYR A 184 -16.65 15.22 22.99
N GLU A 185 -16.90 14.23 23.86
CA GLU A 185 -16.48 14.27 25.26
C GLU A 185 -14.95 14.15 25.39
N GLU A 186 -14.34 13.17 24.70
CA GLU A 186 -12.90 12.92 24.76
C GLU A 186 -12.06 14.12 24.28
N LEU A 187 -12.47 14.74 23.16
CA LEU A 187 -11.77 15.88 22.59
C LEU A 187 -12.29 17.23 23.10
N GLN A 188 -13.25 17.26 24.04
CA GLN A 188 -13.88 18.46 24.59
C GLN A 188 -14.44 19.39 23.48
N ILE A 189 -15.06 18.80 22.47
CA ILE A 189 -15.67 19.53 21.36
C ILE A 189 -17.12 19.85 21.72
N PRO A 190 -17.60 21.11 21.48
CA PRO A 190 -18.99 21.45 21.70
C PRO A 190 -19.94 20.54 20.92
N PRO A 191 -21.05 20.04 21.53
CA PRO A 191 -21.93 19.03 20.87
C PRO A 191 -22.57 19.50 19.56
N ASN A 192 -22.63 20.81 19.33
CA ASN A 192 -23.18 21.41 18.10
C ASN A 192 -22.16 21.65 17.00
N ASP A 193 -20.86 21.40 17.29
CA ASP A 193 -19.80 21.56 16.30
C ASP A 193 -19.74 20.37 15.36
N LYS A 194 -19.49 20.65 14.09
CA LYS A 194 -19.31 19.60 13.09
C LYS A 194 -17.84 19.17 13.04
N ILE A 195 -17.61 17.88 13.22
CA ILE A 195 -16.28 17.29 13.11
C ILE A 195 -16.03 16.87 11.66
N LEU A 196 -14.91 17.30 11.11
CA LEU A 196 -14.42 16.90 9.80
C LEU A 196 -13.12 16.15 10.01
N LEU A 197 -13.17 14.81 9.88
CA LEU A 197 -12.02 13.94 10.08
C LEU A 197 -11.32 13.66 8.74
N PHE A 198 -10.01 13.91 8.69
CA PHE A 198 -9.15 13.48 7.60
C PHE A 198 -8.07 12.54 8.12
N VAL A 199 -8.04 11.31 7.58
CA VAL A 199 -7.07 10.28 7.98
C VAL A 199 -6.11 9.97 6.82
N GLY A 200 -4.83 10.13 7.04
CA GLY A 200 -3.81 9.73 6.07
C GLY A 200 -2.48 10.43 6.20
N SER A 201 -1.45 9.80 5.66
CA SER A 201 -0.15 10.41 5.33
C SER A 201 -0.21 10.98 3.92
N ASP A 202 0.70 11.91 3.56
CA ASP A 202 0.75 12.57 2.25
C ASP A 202 -0.57 13.32 1.93
N PHE A 203 -0.80 14.35 2.70
CA PHE A 203 -2.03 15.16 2.67
C PHE A 203 -2.34 15.75 1.29
N PHE A 204 -1.32 16.18 0.55
CA PHE A 204 -1.49 16.74 -0.78
C PHE A 204 -1.96 15.68 -1.80
N ARG A 205 -1.31 14.52 -1.83
CA ARG A 205 -1.70 13.42 -2.73
C ARG A 205 -3.10 12.88 -2.44
N LYS A 206 -3.50 12.91 -1.15
CA LYS A 206 -4.84 12.48 -0.72
C LYS A 206 -5.90 13.57 -0.82
N GLY A 207 -5.53 14.79 -1.22
CA GLY A 207 -6.47 15.85 -1.53
C GLY A 207 -7.01 16.62 -0.32
N LEU A 208 -6.28 16.68 0.80
CA LEU A 208 -6.68 17.48 1.96
C LEU A 208 -6.82 18.97 1.61
N ASP A 209 -5.91 19.49 0.78
CA ASP A 209 -5.97 20.85 0.23
C ASP A 209 -7.27 21.13 -0.51
N ARG A 210 -7.71 20.18 -1.34
CA ARG A 210 -8.98 20.27 -2.08
C ARG A 210 -10.19 20.19 -1.16
N ALA A 211 -10.15 19.32 -0.15
CA ALA A 211 -11.21 19.19 0.83
C ALA A 211 -11.40 20.50 1.62
N ILE A 212 -10.29 21.09 2.10
CA ILE A 212 -10.32 22.38 2.81
C ILE A 212 -10.86 23.48 1.89
N PHE A 213 -10.39 23.54 0.65
CA PHE A 213 -10.85 24.54 -0.32
C PHE A 213 -12.36 24.42 -0.59
N CYS A 214 -12.86 23.20 -0.82
CA CYS A 214 -14.31 22.97 -0.99
C CYS A 214 -15.11 23.40 0.24
N LEU A 215 -14.64 23.11 1.45
CA LEU A 215 -15.33 23.47 2.68
C LEU A 215 -15.41 24.98 2.89
N LEU A 216 -14.36 25.73 2.54
CA LEU A 216 -14.36 27.19 2.61
C LEU A 216 -15.43 27.82 1.70
N TYR A 217 -15.71 27.21 0.53
CA TYR A 217 -16.74 27.69 -0.38
C TYR A 217 -18.15 27.22 0.00
N THR A 218 -18.31 26.02 0.53
CA THR A 218 -19.61 25.41 0.81
C THR A 218 -20.12 25.70 2.22
N SER A 219 -19.21 26.06 3.13
CA SER A 219 -19.52 26.41 4.53
C SER A 219 -18.87 27.74 4.89
N PRO A 220 -19.35 28.87 4.34
CA PRO A 220 -18.76 30.18 4.62
C PRO A 220 -18.81 30.46 6.12
N SER A 221 -17.71 30.95 6.66
CA SER A 221 -17.58 31.32 8.07
C SER A 221 -18.60 32.44 8.42
N PRO A 222 -19.12 32.49 9.65
CA PRO A 222 -19.90 33.62 10.12
C PRO A 222 -19.20 34.98 9.96
N ARG A 223 -17.87 34.99 9.88
CA ARG A 223 -17.08 36.20 9.59
C ARG A 223 -17.25 36.68 8.15
N ASP A 224 -17.41 35.77 7.20
CA ASP A 224 -17.57 36.09 5.77
C ASP A 224 -18.92 36.76 5.50
N LYS A 225 -19.95 36.40 6.30
CA LYS A 225 -21.29 37.06 6.25
C LYS A 225 -21.27 38.51 6.74
N ARG A 226 -20.27 38.92 7.51
CA ARG A 226 -20.15 40.33 7.98
C ARG A 226 -19.51 41.25 6.94
N GLN A 227 -18.67 40.73 6.07
CA GLN A 227 -18.06 41.52 4.99
C GLN A 227 -19.06 41.84 3.84
N SER A 228 -20.07 40.99 3.63
CA SER A 228 -21.08 41.24 2.61
C SER A 228 -22.17 42.26 2.99
N ARG A 229 -22.09 42.88 4.18
CA ARG A 229 -23.00 43.92 4.68
C ARG A 229 -22.33 45.28 4.77
N MET A 230 -21.47 45.67 3.85
CA MET A 230 -21.17 47.10 3.69
C MET A 230 -22.33 47.76 2.95
N PRO A 231 -22.98 48.77 3.54
CA PRO A 231 -23.99 49.53 2.81
C PRO A 231 -23.29 50.24 1.65
N SER A 232 -23.84 50.11 0.44
CA SER A 232 -23.50 50.99 -0.66
C SER A 232 -23.84 52.42 -0.20
N SER A 233 -22.82 53.23 0.06
CA SER A 233 -22.97 54.65 0.27
C SER A 233 -23.59 55.25 -0.98
N ALA A 234 -24.73 55.88 -0.79
CA ALA A 234 -25.42 56.76 -1.74
C ALA A 234 -24.53 57.92 -2.17
#